data_0e62d8e5b6022013d74daad3da2707fa
#
_entry.id   0e62d8e5b6022013d74daad3da2707fa
#
_cell.length_a   1.000
_cell.length_b   1.000
_cell.length_c   1.000
_cell.angle_alpha   90.00
_cell.angle_beta   90.00
_cell.angle_gamma   90.00
#
_symmetry.space_group_name_H-M   'P 1'
#
loop_
_entity.id
_entity.type
_entity.pdbx_description
1 polymer ?
#
loop_
_entity_poly.entity_id
_entity_poly.type
_entity_poly.pdbx_seq_one_letter_code
_entity_poly.pdbx_strand_id
1 'polypeptide(L)'
;SLVSKAIENSQIKVEGYNFDLRKHVLEYDDVVNQQRELIYEQRRLTLREANLKPIILEMVHEQVENLLRLYLAGEHRDDWDLGGLYAAVRAFFPLPGTQNPATWEKLSHDEIAEALHEAAERAYERREAELGPQMRQLERLVMLHTVDNLWVHHLTALDELREGIGLRAYGQRDPLVEYKR
;
A
#
# COMPACT_ATOMS: atom_id res chain seq x y z
N SER A 1 56.53 -22.33 -4.67
CA SER A 1 56.55 -22.79 -6.08
C SER A 1 55.57 -21.99 -6.91
N LEU A 2 55.73 -21.94 -8.24
CA LEU A 2 54.78 -21.31 -9.17
C LEU A 2 53.37 -21.87 -9.02
N VAL A 3 53.23 -23.15 -8.78
CA VAL A 3 51.95 -23.84 -8.57
C VAL A 3 51.28 -23.36 -7.29
N SER A 4 52.00 -23.22 -6.16
CA SER A 4 51.44 -22.75 -4.89
C SER A 4 50.90 -21.33 -5.02
N LYS A 5 51.64 -20.46 -5.75
CA LYS A 5 51.19 -19.08 -6.00
C LYS A 5 49.96 -19.00 -6.94
N ALA A 6 49.85 -19.92 -7.92
CA ALA A 6 48.68 -20.02 -8.76
C ALA A 6 47.45 -20.49 -7.99
N ILE A 7 47.60 -21.45 -7.07
CA ILE A 7 46.53 -21.94 -6.19
C ILE A 7 46.06 -20.80 -5.26
N GLU A 8 47.01 -20.12 -4.59
CA GLU A 8 46.68 -18.98 -3.71
C GLU A 8 45.95 -17.86 -4.44
N ASN A 9 46.40 -17.47 -5.63
CA ASN A 9 45.71 -16.48 -6.45
C ASN A 9 44.27 -16.92 -6.87
N SER A 10 44.09 -18.22 -7.13
CA SER A 10 42.79 -18.78 -7.48
C SER A 10 41.86 -18.77 -6.27
N GLN A 11 42.35 -19.10 -5.08
CA GLN A 11 41.58 -19.04 -3.83
C GLN A 11 41.13 -17.62 -3.55
N ILE A 12 42.03 -16.62 -3.63
CA ILE A 12 41.67 -15.19 -3.44
C ILE A 12 40.58 -14.75 -4.41
N LYS A 13 40.65 -15.17 -5.66
CA LYS A 13 39.61 -14.83 -6.65
C LYS A 13 38.27 -15.46 -6.32
N VAL A 14 38.24 -16.74 -5.92
CA VAL A 14 37.00 -17.44 -5.52
C VAL A 14 36.41 -16.84 -4.24
N GLU A 15 37.28 -16.51 -3.25
CA GLU A 15 36.85 -15.84 -2.03
C GLU A 15 36.27 -14.45 -2.31
N GLY A 16 36.91 -13.66 -3.18
CA GLY A 16 36.42 -12.36 -3.62
C GLY A 16 35.05 -12.47 -4.31
N TYR A 17 34.92 -13.40 -5.25
CA TYR A 17 33.65 -13.67 -5.93
C TYR A 17 32.52 -14.07 -4.94
N ASN A 18 32.83 -14.98 -4.02
CA ASN A 18 31.87 -15.41 -2.99
C ASN A 18 31.51 -14.29 -2.01
N PHE A 19 32.45 -13.39 -1.71
CA PHE A 19 32.21 -12.21 -0.89
C PHE A 19 31.25 -11.24 -1.60
N ASP A 20 31.51 -10.92 -2.86
CA ASP A 20 30.63 -10.04 -3.65
C ASP A 20 29.23 -10.62 -3.81
N LEU A 21 29.11 -11.92 -4.05
CA LEU A 21 27.82 -12.61 -4.12
C LEU A 21 27.04 -12.48 -2.80
N ARG A 22 27.69 -12.75 -1.66
CA ARG A 22 27.06 -12.60 -0.35
C ARG A 22 26.70 -11.16 -0.03
N LYS A 23 27.53 -10.20 -0.40
CA LYS A 23 27.24 -8.78 -0.26
C LYS A 23 25.98 -8.39 -1.00
N HIS A 24 25.86 -8.80 -2.26
CA HIS A 24 24.64 -8.54 -3.04
C HIS A 24 23.40 -9.15 -2.41
N VAL A 25 23.46 -10.39 -1.93
CA VAL A 25 22.31 -11.01 -1.23
C VAL A 25 21.89 -10.20 -0.02
N LEU A 26 22.85 -9.76 0.81
CA LEU A 26 22.59 -8.94 2.00
C LEU A 26 21.97 -7.57 1.63
N GLU A 27 22.40 -6.95 0.55
CA GLU A 27 21.86 -5.66 0.10
C GLU A 27 20.38 -5.74 -0.31
N TYR A 28 19.94 -6.87 -0.90
CA TYR A 28 18.53 -7.13 -1.19
C TYR A 28 17.74 -7.47 0.08
N ASP A 29 18.30 -8.30 0.95
CA ASP A 29 17.65 -8.70 2.19
C ASP A 29 17.46 -7.50 3.16
N ASP A 30 18.37 -6.51 3.15
CA ASP A 30 18.24 -5.27 3.91
C ASP A 30 16.99 -4.47 3.51
N VAL A 31 16.67 -4.39 2.22
CA VAL A 31 15.47 -3.70 1.75
C VAL A 31 14.21 -4.36 2.31
N VAL A 32 14.13 -5.69 2.21
CA VAL A 32 13.00 -6.46 2.74
C VAL A 32 12.90 -6.35 4.26
N ASN A 33 14.03 -6.35 4.97
CA ASN A 33 14.06 -6.23 6.43
C ASN A 33 13.56 -4.86 6.91
N GLN A 34 13.95 -3.77 6.27
CA GLN A 34 13.44 -2.43 6.59
C GLN A 34 11.91 -2.35 6.42
N GLN A 35 11.40 -2.88 5.32
CA GLN A 35 9.96 -2.94 5.07
C GLN A 35 9.25 -3.84 6.09
N ARG A 36 9.84 -4.98 6.44
CA ARG A 36 9.31 -5.89 7.47
C ARG A 36 9.19 -5.22 8.82
N GLU A 37 10.16 -4.43 9.23
CA GLU A 37 10.10 -3.68 10.49
C GLU A 37 8.92 -2.72 10.52
N LEU A 38 8.68 -1.97 9.44
CA LEU A 38 7.54 -1.06 9.32
C LEU A 38 6.19 -1.81 9.39
N ILE A 39 6.06 -2.91 8.66
CA ILE A 39 4.83 -3.72 8.67
C ILE A 39 4.59 -4.35 10.05
N TYR A 40 5.62 -4.82 10.72
CA TYR A 40 5.50 -5.39 12.07
C TYR A 40 5.18 -4.32 13.11
N GLU A 41 5.61 -3.09 12.93
CA GLU A 41 5.22 -1.97 13.78
C GLU A 41 3.74 -1.63 13.59
N GLN A 42 3.25 -1.55 12.35
CA GLN A 42 1.82 -1.37 12.05
C GLN A 42 0.95 -2.49 12.64
N ARG A 43 1.38 -3.74 12.53
CA ARG A 43 0.70 -4.87 13.17
C ARG A 43 0.65 -4.74 14.69
N ARG A 44 1.76 -4.36 15.31
CA ARG A 44 1.82 -4.15 16.78
C ARG A 44 0.91 -3.01 17.22
N LEU A 45 0.84 -1.93 16.46
CA LEU A 45 -0.09 -0.84 16.70
C LEU A 45 -1.54 -1.35 16.65
N THR A 46 -1.93 -2.04 15.60
CA THR A 46 -3.27 -2.63 15.45
C THR A 46 -3.65 -3.57 16.60
N LEU A 47 -2.69 -4.34 17.13
CA LEU A 47 -2.91 -5.24 18.26
C LEU A 47 -3.06 -4.53 19.60
N ARG A 48 -2.34 -3.41 19.79
CA ARG A 48 -2.29 -2.68 21.06
C ARG A 48 -3.39 -1.65 21.21
N GLU A 49 -3.79 -1.00 20.10
CA GLU A 49 -4.80 0.04 20.12
C GLU A 49 -6.17 -0.54 20.54
N ALA A 50 -6.76 0.09 21.53
CA ALA A 50 -8.09 -0.30 22.01
C ALA A 50 -9.19 0.15 21.04
N ASN A 51 -8.97 1.24 20.30
CA ASN A 51 -9.91 1.85 19.37
C ASN A 51 -9.23 2.22 18.06
N LEU A 52 -9.53 1.49 17.00
CA LEU A 52 -8.99 1.72 15.65
C LEU A 52 -9.85 2.68 14.82
N LYS A 53 -11.00 3.14 15.32
CA LYS A 53 -11.91 4.05 14.61
C LYS A 53 -11.23 5.26 13.99
N PRO A 54 -10.39 6.03 14.69
CA PRO A 54 -9.75 7.21 14.11
C PRO A 54 -8.86 6.85 12.90
N ILE A 55 -8.09 5.76 13.01
CA ILE A 55 -7.18 5.29 11.95
C ILE A 55 -7.98 4.83 10.74
N ILE A 56 -9.08 4.09 10.95
CA ILE A 56 -9.94 3.60 9.88
C ILE A 56 -10.64 4.76 9.17
N LEU A 57 -11.15 5.74 9.90
CA LEU A 57 -11.79 6.91 9.30
C LEU A 57 -10.79 7.75 8.49
N GLU A 58 -9.57 7.92 8.98
CA GLU A 58 -8.50 8.60 8.24
C GLU A 58 -8.21 7.88 6.91
N MET A 59 -8.07 6.55 6.93
CA MET A 59 -7.90 5.74 5.70
C MET A 59 -9.09 5.88 4.73
N VAL A 60 -10.32 5.93 5.26
CA VAL A 60 -11.52 6.11 4.45
C VAL A 60 -11.55 7.50 3.82
N HIS A 61 -11.20 8.54 4.58
CA HIS A 61 -11.12 9.91 4.07
C HIS A 61 -10.05 10.04 2.99
N GLU A 62 -8.87 9.48 3.20
CA GLU A 62 -7.81 9.44 2.18
C GLU A 62 -8.27 8.74 0.89
N GLN A 63 -9.01 7.65 1.02
CA GLN A 63 -9.55 6.96 -0.15
C GLN A 63 -10.63 7.78 -0.87
N VAL A 64 -11.49 8.50 -0.15
CA VAL A 64 -12.44 9.45 -0.74
C VAL A 64 -11.70 10.54 -1.52
N GLU A 65 -10.65 11.13 -0.94
CA GLU A 65 -9.81 12.13 -1.63
C GLU A 65 -9.14 11.56 -2.89
N ASN A 66 -8.70 10.30 -2.86
CA ASN A 66 -8.14 9.64 -4.04
C ASN A 66 -9.18 9.50 -5.16
N LEU A 67 -10.41 9.12 -4.80
CA LEU A 67 -11.52 9.02 -5.77
C LEU A 67 -11.90 10.39 -6.33
N LEU A 68 -11.97 11.43 -5.50
CA LEU A 68 -12.22 12.80 -5.95
C LEU A 68 -11.17 13.26 -6.95
N ARG A 69 -9.89 13.06 -6.63
CA ARG A 69 -8.78 13.40 -7.55
C ARG A 69 -8.83 12.63 -8.87
N LEU A 70 -9.32 11.39 -8.85
CA LEU A 70 -9.42 10.57 -10.06
C LEU A 70 -10.59 10.98 -10.95
N TYR A 71 -11.75 11.21 -10.36
CA TYR A 71 -12.99 11.45 -11.12
C TYR A 71 -13.32 12.92 -11.33
N LEU A 72 -12.77 13.83 -10.51
CA LEU A 72 -12.96 15.28 -10.61
C LEU A 72 -11.65 15.99 -11.02
N ALA A 73 -10.83 15.37 -11.86
CA ALA A 73 -9.49 15.82 -12.22
C ALA A 73 -9.44 17.02 -13.20
N GLY A 74 -10.55 17.64 -13.56
CA GLY A 74 -10.59 18.75 -14.51
C GLY A 74 -10.70 20.12 -13.85
N GLU A 75 -10.14 21.18 -14.48
CA GLU A 75 -10.37 22.58 -14.07
C GLU A 75 -11.83 22.99 -14.36
N HIS A 76 -12.43 22.37 -15.35
CA HIS A 76 -13.81 22.62 -15.73
C HIS A 76 -14.74 21.51 -15.26
N ARG A 77 -15.91 21.91 -14.80
CA ARG A 77 -16.93 20.99 -14.30
C ARG A 77 -17.41 19.97 -15.33
N ASP A 78 -17.38 20.34 -16.60
CA ASP A 78 -17.76 19.48 -17.71
C ASP A 78 -16.80 18.29 -17.90
N ASP A 79 -15.60 18.36 -17.31
CA ASP A 79 -14.61 17.29 -17.33
C ASP A 79 -14.82 16.27 -16.19
N TRP A 80 -15.73 16.54 -15.24
CA TRP A 80 -15.96 15.71 -14.08
C TRP A 80 -16.83 14.50 -14.39
N ASP A 81 -16.33 13.31 -14.02
CA ASP A 81 -17.12 12.08 -14.10
C ASP A 81 -17.86 11.79 -12.77
N LEU A 82 -18.96 12.53 -12.56
CA LEU A 82 -19.82 12.36 -11.38
C LEU A 82 -20.48 10.97 -11.32
N GLY A 83 -20.74 10.37 -12.49
CA GLY A 83 -21.32 9.03 -12.59
C GLY A 83 -20.33 7.94 -12.14
N GLY A 84 -19.10 8.04 -12.62
CA GLY A 84 -17.99 7.16 -12.21
C GLY A 84 -17.66 7.29 -10.72
N LEU A 85 -17.60 8.53 -10.21
CA LEU A 85 -17.41 8.79 -8.77
C LEU A 85 -18.51 8.13 -7.94
N TYR A 86 -19.76 8.31 -8.32
CA TYR A 86 -20.89 7.71 -7.60
C TYR A 86 -20.83 6.19 -7.57
N ALA A 87 -20.51 5.56 -8.69
CA ALA A 87 -20.37 4.10 -8.76
C ALA A 87 -19.21 3.60 -7.89
N ALA A 88 -18.06 4.28 -7.94
CA ALA A 88 -16.88 3.95 -7.16
C ALA A 88 -17.13 4.08 -5.64
N VAL A 89 -17.72 5.20 -5.20
CA VAL A 89 -18.02 5.41 -3.78
C VAL A 89 -19.05 4.41 -3.27
N ARG A 90 -20.08 4.08 -4.05
CA ARG A 90 -21.09 3.07 -3.68
C ARG A 90 -20.54 1.66 -3.55
N ALA A 91 -19.48 1.34 -4.26
CA ALA A 91 -18.78 0.07 -4.09
C ALA A 91 -18.00 0.02 -2.76
N PHE A 92 -17.68 1.18 -2.21
CA PHE A 92 -16.89 1.33 -0.99
C PHE A 92 -17.76 1.41 0.27
N PHE A 93 -18.79 2.28 0.27
CA PHE A 93 -19.77 2.38 1.35
C PHE A 93 -21.14 2.83 0.84
N PRO A 94 -22.25 2.53 1.58
CA PRO A 94 -23.60 2.90 1.15
C PRO A 94 -23.82 4.40 1.27
N LEU A 95 -24.23 5.04 0.16
CA LEU A 95 -24.62 6.44 0.12
C LEU A 95 -26.11 6.62 0.47
N PRO A 96 -26.47 7.68 1.21
CA PRO A 96 -27.87 8.07 1.37
C PRO A 96 -28.49 8.48 0.01
N GLY A 97 -29.78 8.28 -0.17
CA GLY A 97 -30.46 8.58 -1.44
C GLY A 97 -30.41 10.05 -1.89
N THR A 98 -30.09 10.94 -0.95
CA THR A 98 -29.84 12.37 -1.21
C THR A 98 -28.48 12.64 -1.89
N GLN A 99 -27.56 11.69 -1.86
CA GLN A 99 -26.25 11.79 -2.49
C GLN A 99 -26.27 11.00 -3.81
N ASN A 100 -26.32 11.72 -4.93
CA ASN A 100 -26.33 11.15 -6.27
C ASN A 100 -25.76 12.17 -7.28
N PRO A 101 -25.40 11.76 -8.50
CA PRO A 101 -24.79 12.64 -9.50
C PRO A 101 -25.59 13.92 -9.77
N ALA A 102 -26.92 13.82 -9.83
CA ALA A 102 -27.79 14.98 -10.11
C ALA A 102 -27.76 16.03 -8.98
N THR A 103 -27.58 15.61 -7.74
CA THR A 103 -27.41 16.55 -6.61
C THR A 103 -26.01 17.17 -6.61
N TRP A 104 -25.01 16.42 -7.04
CA TRP A 104 -23.62 16.88 -7.09
C TRP A 104 -23.35 17.86 -8.26
N GLU A 105 -24.17 17.86 -9.31
CA GLU A 105 -24.07 18.83 -10.40
C GLU A 105 -24.09 20.29 -9.96
N LYS A 106 -24.64 20.59 -8.79
CA LYS A 106 -24.77 21.95 -8.26
C LYS A 106 -23.73 22.29 -7.17
N LEU A 107 -22.96 21.30 -6.72
CA LEU A 107 -22.00 21.44 -5.63
C LEU A 107 -20.60 21.73 -6.18
N SER A 108 -19.80 22.46 -5.43
CA SER A 108 -18.36 22.59 -5.66
C SER A 108 -17.63 21.31 -5.33
N HIS A 109 -16.34 21.22 -5.72
CA HIS A 109 -15.47 20.11 -5.36
C HIS A 109 -15.43 19.87 -3.84
N ASP A 110 -15.24 20.96 -3.07
CA ASP A 110 -15.12 20.88 -1.62
C ASP A 110 -16.47 20.47 -0.95
N GLU A 111 -17.59 20.94 -1.46
CA GLU A 111 -18.92 20.55 -0.97
C GLU A 111 -19.20 19.06 -1.25
N ILE A 112 -18.76 18.53 -2.39
CA ILE A 112 -18.85 17.09 -2.68
C ILE A 112 -17.94 16.30 -1.74
N ALA A 113 -16.71 16.77 -1.51
CA ALA A 113 -15.78 16.14 -0.59
C ALA A 113 -16.35 16.06 0.83
N GLU A 114 -16.83 17.18 1.37
CA GLU A 114 -17.45 17.26 2.70
C GLU A 114 -18.65 16.32 2.82
N ALA A 115 -19.53 16.33 1.82
CA ALA A 115 -20.70 15.46 1.79
C ALA A 115 -20.35 13.97 1.76
N LEU A 116 -19.27 13.59 1.08
CA LEU A 116 -18.79 12.21 1.02
C LEU A 116 -18.11 11.78 2.33
N HIS A 117 -17.32 12.67 2.96
CA HIS A 117 -16.71 12.43 4.27
C HIS A 117 -17.78 12.20 5.33
N GLU A 118 -18.79 13.10 5.41
CA GLU A 118 -19.92 12.91 6.33
C GLU A 118 -20.73 11.64 6.04
N ALA A 119 -20.89 11.26 4.78
CA ALA A 119 -21.60 10.03 4.43
C ALA A 119 -20.82 8.79 4.88
N ALA A 120 -19.50 8.81 4.75
CA ALA A 120 -18.61 7.76 5.22
C ALA A 120 -18.67 7.61 6.75
N GLU A 121 -18.56 8.72 7.49
CA GLU A 121 -18.66 8.72 8.94
C GLU A 121 -20.01 8.18 9.42
N ARG A 122 -21.10 8.65 8.83
CA ARG A 122 -22.46 8.15 9.15
C ARG A 122 -22.64 6.66 8.81
N ALA A 123 -22.01 6.19 7.72
CA ALA A 123 -22.05 4.76 7.37
C ALA A 123 -21.29 3.92 8.41
N TYR A 124 -20.13 4.40 8.85
CA TYR A 124 -19.34 3.76 9.90
C TYR A 124 -20.09 3.74 11.24
N GLU A 125 -20.63 4.88 11.68
CA GLU A 125 -21.39 4.99 12.96
C GLU A 125 -22.60 4.09 13.00
N ARG A 126 -23.30 3.98 11.88
CA ARG A 126 -24.43 3.04 11.75
C ARG A 126 -23.97 1.60 11.95
N ARG A 127 -22.84 1.22 11.34
CA ARG A 127 -22.28 -0.12 11.48
C ARG A 127 -21.79 -0.38 12.91
N GLU A 128 -21.19 0.63 13.53
CA GLU A 128 -20.77 0.57 14.93
C GLU A 128 -21.96 0.40 15.87
N ALA A 129 -23.07 1.10 15.63
CA ALA A 129 -24.29 0.93 16.41
C ALA A 129 -24.94 -0.46 16.23
N GLU A 130 -24.90 -1.03 15.03
CA GLU A 130 -25.43 -2.38 14.73
C GLU A 130 -24.60 -3.47 15.42
N LEU A 131 -23.28 -3.38 15.40
CA LEU A 131 -22.37 -4.41 15.91
C LEU A 131 -21.98 -4.22 17.37
N GLY A 132 -22.13 -3.01 17.89
CA GLY A 132 -21.76 -2.69 19.27
C GLY A 132 -20.30 -3.04 19.60
N PRO A 133 -20.04 -3.69 20.76
CA PRO A 133 -18.67 -4.04 21.17
C PRO A 133 -17.92 -4.97 20.19
N GLN A 134 -18.66 -5.74 19.38
CA GLN A 134 -18.05 -6.63 18.39
C GLN A 134 -17.35 -5.88 17.27
N MET A 135 -17.73 -4.61 17.04
CA MET A 135 -17.10 -3.76 16.04
C MET A 135 -15.58 -3.66 16.26
N ARG A 136 -15.13 -3.48 17.50
CA ARG A 136 -13.70 -3.40 17.85
C ARG A 136 -12.91 -4.67 17.50
N GLN A 137 -13.56 -5.82 17.64
CA GLN A 137 -12.94 -7.10 17.27
C GLN A 137 -12.87 -7.25 15.73
N LEU A 138 -13.95 -6.87 15.05
CA LEU A 138 -14.03 -6.93 13.59
C LEU A 138 -12.98 -6.00 12.94
N GLU A 139 -12.88 -4.77 13.39
CA GLU A 139 -11.86 -3.82 12.92
C GLU A 139 -10.44 -4.39 13.00
N ARG A 140 -10.10 -4.93 14.17
CA ARG A 140 -8.79 -5.54 14.39
C ARG A 140 -8.56 -6.75 13.49
N LEU A 141 -9.55 -7.61 13.36
CA LEU A 141 -9.46 -8.80 12.52
C LEU A 141 -9.25 -8.42 11.04
N VAL A 142 -10.06 -7.48 10.52
CA VAL A 142 -9.99 -7.03 9.14
C VAL A 142 -8.65 -6.34 8.88
N MET A 143 -8.22 -5.42 9.74
CA MET A 143 -6.95 -4.73 9.60
C MET A 143 -5.77 -5.70 9.56
N LEU A 144 -5.69 -6.64 10.50
CA LEU A 144 -4.61 -7.63 10.53
C LEU A 144 -4.63 -8.52 9.29
N HIS A 145 -5.80 -9.02 8.92
CA HIS A 145 -5.94 -9.89 7.74
C HIS A 145 -5.53 -9.16 6.45
N THR A 146 -5.94 -7.91 6.30
CA THR A 146 -5.57 -7.08 5.14
C THR A 146 -4.06 -6.84 5.07
N VAL A 147 -3.46 -6.42 6.19
CA VAL A 147 -2.00 -6.20 6.27
C VAL A 147 -1.25 -7.49 5.95
N ASP A 148 -1.67 -8.63 6.50
CA ASP A 148 -1.01 -9.92 6.25
C ASP A 148 -1.09 -10.35 4.80
N ASN A 149 -2.27 -10.25 4.18
CA ASN A 149 -2.44 -10.60 2.77
C ASN A 149 -1.61 -9.69 1.87
N LEU A 150 -1.66 -8.38 2.07
CA LEU A 150 -0.88 -7.43 1.27
C LEU A 150 0.62 -7.67 1.44
N TRP A 151 1.08 -7.99 2.66
CA TRP A 151 2.48 -8.30 2.93
C TRP A 151 2.95 -9.57 2.21
N VAL A 152 2.15 -10.65 2.22
CA VAL A 152 2.46 -11.89 1.50
C VAL A 152 2.54 -11.62 -0.01
N HIS A 153 1.57 -10.90 -0.58
CA HIS A 153 1.60 -10.53 -2.00
C HIS A 153 2.81 -9.66 -2.34
N HIS A 154 3.15 -8.72 -1.48
CA HIS A 154 4.33 -7.86 -1.66
C HIS A 154 5.63 -8.67 -1.65
N LEU A 155 5.80 -9.61 -0.73
CA LEU A 155 6.97 -10.50 -0.71
C LEU A 155 7.07 -11.34 -1.98
N THR A 156 5.96 -11.88 -2.48
CA THR A 156 5.92 -12.61 -3.74
C THR A 156 6.34 -11.73 -4.92
N ALA A 157 5.83 -10.50 -4.99
CA ALA A 157 6.20 -9.54 -6.04
C ALA A 157 7.69 -9.14 -5.95
N LEU A 158 8.26 -9.02 -4.75
CA LEU A 158 9.68 -8.76 -4.56
C LEU A 158 10.55 -9.94 -5.02
N ASP A 159 10.13 -11.18 -4.75
CA ASP A 159 10.84 -12.38 -5.23
C ASP A 159 10.82 -12.45 -6.77
N GLU A 160 9.67 -12.23 -7.40
CA GLU A 160 9.54 -12.16 -8.86
C GLU A 160 10.39 -11.03 -9.46
N LEU A 161 10.40 -9.85 -8.81
CA LEU A 161 11.25 -8.74 -9.22
C LEU A 161 12.73 -9.11 -9.11
N ARG A 162 13.15 -9.79 -8.04
CA ARG A 162 14.54 -10.22 -7.80
C ARG A 162 15.01 -11.21 -8.88
N GLU A 163 14.14 -12.13 -9.30
CA GLU A 163 14.44 -13.07 -10.40
C GLU A 163 14.59 -12.35 -11.74
N GLY A 164 13.73 -11.36 -12.01
CA GLY A 164 13.73 -10.62 -13.28
C GLY A 164 14.74 -9.49 -13.38
N ILE A 165 15.20 -8.93 -12.24
CA ILE A 165 16.00 -7.70 -12.21
C ILE A 165 17.42 -7.91 -12.78
N GLY A 166 17.95 -9.14 -12.69
CA GLY A 166 19.23 -9.52 -13.31
C GLY A 166 19.25 -9.30 -14.82
N LEU A 167 18.11 -9.42 -15.49
CA LEU A 167 17.98 -9.16 -16.93
C LEU A 167 18.07 -7.65 -17.26
N ARG A 168 17.68 -6.78 -16.32
CA ARG A 168 17.77 -5.31 -16.49
C ARG A 168 19.19 -4.78 -16.42
N ALA A 169 20.14 -5.54 -15.85
CA ALA A 169 21.56 -5.22 -15.84
C ALA A 169 22.14 -5.09 -17.27
N TYR A 170 21.57 -5.80 -18.25
CA TYR A 170 21.92 -5.63 -19.66
C TYR A 170 21.58 -4.23 -20.21
N GLY A 171 20.67 -3.50 -19.57
CA GLY A 171 20.27 -2.13 -19.91
C GLY A 171 21.12 -1.04 -19.23
N GLN A 172 22.29 -1.36 -18.68
CA GLN A 172 23.20 -0.43 -17.97
C GLN A 172 22.59 0.25 -16.75
N ARG A 173 21.57 -0.32 -16.14
CA ARG A 173 20.98 0.15 -14.87
C ARG A 173 21.46 -0.74 -13.74
N ASP A 174 21.75 -0.11 -12.60
CA ASP A 174 22.10 -0.86 -11.39
C ASP A 174 20.86 -1.61 -10.87
N PRO A 175 20.89 -2.96 -10.82
CA PRO A 175 19.76 -3.76 -10.37
C PRO A 175 19.31 -3.43 -8.95
N LEU A 176 20.23 -3.10 -8.06
CA LEU A 176 19.91 -2.77 -6.66
C LEU A 176 19.18 -1.43 -6.55
N VAL A 177 19.53 -0.44 -7.38
CA VAL A 177 18.83 0.85 -7.42
C VAL A 177 17.40 0.69 -7.92
N GLU A 178 17.19 -0.14 -8.95
CA GLU A 178 15.84 -0.44 -9.46
C GLU A 178 15.01 -1.26 -8.44
N TYR A 179 15.64 -2.13 -7.65
CA TYR A 179 14.96 -2.88 -6.59
C TYR A 179 14.53 -2.01 -5.40
N LYS A 180 15.28 -0.96 -5.10
CA LYS A 180 14.98 0.01 -4.02
C LYS A 180 13.92 1.05 -4.43
N ARG A 181 13.57 1.16 -5.70
CA ARG A 181 12.65 2.13 -6.27
C ARG A 181 11.21 1.64 -6.27
#